data_a2eddc9a64642acf7738d55dbac8b9f6
#
_entry.id   a2eddc9a64642acf7738d55dbac8b9f6
#
_cell.length_a   1.000
_cell.length_b   1.000
_cell.length_c   1.000
_cell.angle_alpha   90.00
_cell.angle_beta   90.00
_cell.angle_gamma   90.00
#
_symmetry.space_group_name_H-M   'P 1'
#
loop_
_entity.id
_entity.type
_entity.pdbx_description
1 polymer ?
#
loop_
_entity_poly.entity_id
_entity_poly.type
_entity_poly.pdbx_seq_one_letter_code
_entity_poly.pdbx_strand_id
1 'polypeptide(L)'
;VTPDKWLRVWNERHRDTPLTLLQAPAAEARDLLVGGGADAGLVRLPVDRAVLSAIPLYTEQTVVVVPRDHLLTAVDEVSPEDLADDIVLHPLDDVLDWERGLPGRPALERPATTANAVELVAAGIGVLVVPLSLARLHHRKDLTYRPLKDAPESRVALSWPEAATTDQVEDFIGIVRGRTVNSTRGRTQAGTGGKPAERKTGAGGKSGAGRT
;
A
#
# COMPACT_ATOMS: atom_id res chain seq x y z
N VAL A 1 -2.40 4.33 -8.05
CA VAL A 1 -1.89 5.46 -7.24
C VAL A 1 -0.39 5.48 -7.38
N THR A 2 0.19 6.59 -7.80
CA THR A 2 1.65 6.72 -7.91
C THR A 2 2.18 7.41 -6.65
N PRO A 3 3.27 6.90 -6.03
CA PRO A 3 3.89 7.52 -4.86
C PRO A 3 4.34 8.97 -5.07
N ASP A 4 4.58 9.37 -6.32
CA ASP A 4 5.07 10.70 -6.69
C ASP A 4 4.22 11.85 -6.16
N LYS A 5 2.90 11.66 -6.10
CA LYS A 5 2.00 12.67 -5.53
C LYS A 5 2.29 12.90 -4.05
N TRP A 6 2.50 11.83 -3.30
CA TRP A 6 2.79 11.89 -1.86
C TRP A 6 4.20 12.41 -1.59
N LEU A 7 5.17 11.98 -2.42
CA LEU A 7 6.55 12.50 -2.40
C LEU A 7 6.58 14.02 -2.58
N ARG A 8 5.85 14.54 -3.57
CA ARG A 8 5.78 15.99 -3.79
C ARG A 8 5.18 16.72 -2.58
N VAL A 9 4.02 16.24 -2.07
CA VAL A 9 3.37 16.86 -0.91
C VAL A 9 4.24 16.79 0.33
N TRP A 10 4.98 15.68 0.54
CA TRP A 10 5.93 15.55 1.63
C TRP A 10 7.04 16.59 1.54
N ASN A 11 7.72 16.67 0.40
CA ASN A 11 8.85 17.59 0.20
C ASN A 11 8.44 19.08 0.30
N GLU A 12 7.19 19.40 -0.06
CA GLU A 12 6.64 20.74 0.14
C GLU A 12 6.46 21.08 1.62
N ARG A 13 6.10 20.09 2.46
CA ARG A 13 5.81 20.27 3.90
C ARG A 13 7.03 20.10 4.78
N HIS A 14 7.94 19.21 4.44
CA HIS A 14 9.10 18.78 5.25
C HIS A 14 10.40 19.04 4.50
N ARG A 15 10.74 20.30 4.29
CA ARG A 15 11.91 20.72 3.47
C ARG A 15 13.24 20.19 4.01
N ASP A 16 13.33 20.04 5.34
CA ASP A 16 14.54 19.60 6.06
C ASP A 16 14.59 18.07 6.24
N THR A 17 13.57 17.35 5.81
CA THR A 17 13.49 15.90 5.95
C THR A 17 13.05 15.28 4.62
N PRO A 18 13.98 14.99 3.71
CA PRO A 18 13.65 14.44 2.40
C PRO A 18 13.06 13.03 2.51
N LEU A 19 12.04 12.73 1.70
CA LEU A 19 11.50 11.39 1.56
C LEU A 19 12.24 10.67 0.44
N THR A 20 12.80 9.51 0.75
CA THR A 20 13.47 8.63 -0.23
C THR A 20 12.56 7.45 -0.57
N LEU A 21 12.38 7.16 -1.85
CA LEU A 21 11.66 5.98 -2.30
C LEU A 21 12.65 4.84 -2.55
N LEU A 22 12.41 3.71 -1.90
CA LEU A 22 13.13 2.46 -2.09
C LEU A 22 12.20 1.46 -2.79
N GLN A 23 12.63 0.93 -3.92
CA GLN A 23 11.93 -0.18 -4.57
C GLN A 23 12.50 -1.51 -4.07
N ALA A 24 11.62 -2.41 -3.66
CA ALA A 24 11.99 -3.72 -3.15
C ALA A 24 11.02 -4.80 -3.63
N PRO A 25 11.48 -6.05 -3.77
CA PRO A 25 10.60 -7.20 -3.99
C PRO A 25 9.56 -7.32 -2.88
N ALA A 26 8.35 -7.79 -3.22
CA ALA A 26 7.26 -7.93 -2.24
C ALA A 26 7.63 -8.85 -1.06
N ALA A 27 8.41 -9.90 -1.32
CA ALA A 27 8.89 -10.84 -0.30
C ALA A 27 9.84 -10.20 0.73
N GLU A 28 10.59 -9.16 0.34
CA GLU A 28 11.56 -8.47 1.20
C GLU A 28 10.94 -7.33 2.01
N ALA A 29 9.75 -6.87 1.62
CA ALA A 29 9.11 -5.67 2.19
C ALA A 29 8.94 -5.75 3.71
N ARG A 30 8.56 -6.91 4.25
CA ARG A 30 8.42 -7.13 5.70
C ARG A 30 9.76 -6.95 6.44
N ASP A 31 10.79 -7.59 5.94
CA ASP A 31 12.10 -7.59 6.62
C ASP A 31 12.78 -6.23 6.53
N LEU A 32 12.58 -5.50 5.44
CA LEU A 32 13.01 -4.10 5.31
C LEU A 32 12.32 -3.20 6.34
N LEU A 33 11.02 -3.35 6.56
CA LEU A 33 10.28 -2.56 7.54
C LEU A 33 10.69 -2.93 8.97
N VAL A 34 10.69 -4.21 9.31
CA VAL A 34 11.01 -4.69 10.67
C VAL A 34 12.48 -4.44 11.01
N GLY A 35 13.37 -4.56 10.03
CA GLY A 35 14.81 -4.31 10.17
C GLY A 35 15.21 -2.83 10.16
N GLY A 36 14.25 -1.89 10.00
CA GLY A 36 14.54 -0.45 9.97
C GLY A 36 15.20 0.02 8.67
N GLY A 37 15.15 -0.77 7.61
CA GLY A 37 15.63 -0.38 6.28
C GLY A 37 14.67 0.60 5.57
N ALA A 38 13.43 0.70 6.04
CA ALA A 38 12.44 1.67 5.63
C ALA A 38 11.49 1.99 6.79
N ASP A 39 11.02 3.25 6.89
CA ASP A 39 10.11 3.70 7.94
C ASP A 39 8.66 3.29 7.67
N ALA A 40 8.26 3.27 6.41
CA ALA A 40 6.94 2.85 5.95
C ALA A 40 7.01 2.28 4.53
N GLY A 41 6.05 1.47 4.14
CA GLY A 41 6.02 0.85 2.81
C GLY A 41 4.62 0.63 2.27
N LEU A 42 4.51 0.62 0.94
CA LEU A 42 3.35 0.11 0.24
C LEU A 42 3.52 -1.40 0.09
N VAL A 43 2.77 -2.17 0.86
CA VAL A 43 2.90 -3.63 0.92
C VAL A 43 1.60 -4.31 0.53
N ARG A 44 1.70 -5.54 0.05
CA ARG A 44 0.54 -6.37 -0.26
C ARG A 44 0.02 -7.03 1.01
N LEU A 45 -1.31 -7.06 1.14
CA LEU A 45 -1.98 -7.79 2.22
C LEU A 45 -2.09 -9.29 1.88
N PRO A 46 -2.09 -10.17 2.89
CA PRO A 46 -2.04 -9.88 4.32
C PRO A 46 -0.63 -9.55 4.83
N VAL A 47 -0.56 -8.81 5.94
CA VAL A 47 0.68 -8.56 6.69
C VAL A 47 0.58 -9.15 8.10
N ASP A 48 1.72 -9.45 8.70
CA ASP A 48 1.79 -9.88 10.10
C ASP A 48 1.46 -8.70 11.02
N ARG A 49 0.24 -8.72 11.55
CA ARG A 49 -0.31 -7.67 12.41
C ARG A 49 0.30 -7.64 13.81
N ALA A 50 1.11 -8.62 14.18
CA ALA A 50 1.83 -8.63 15.44
C ALA A 50 3.04 -7.68 15.43
N VAL A 51 3.57 -7.38 14.24
CA VAL A 51 4.78 -6.55 14.08
C VAL A 51 4.57 -5.34 13.18
N LEU A 52 3.55 -5.35 12.32
CA LEU A 52 3.27 -4.29 11.37
C LEU A 52 1.85 -3.73 11.54
N SER A 53 1.76 -2.42 11.66
CA SER A 53 0.50 -1.70 11.43
C SER A 53 0.25 -1.56 9.95
N ALA A 54 -1.01 -1.57 9.51
CA ALA A 54 -1.36 -1.41 8.10
C ALA A 54 -2.70 -0.71 7.90
N ILE A 55 -2.73 0.19 6.92
CA ILE A 55 -3.92 0.89 6.45
C ILE A 55 -4.19 0.45 5.02
N PRO A 56 -5.26 -0.30 4.73
CA PRO A 56 -5.64 -0.64 3.36
C PRO A 56 -5.86 0.62 2.53
N LEU A 57 -5.30 0.66 1.32
CA LEU A 57 -5.39 1.81 0.43
C LEU A 57 -6.27 1.52 -0.79
N TYR A 58 -5.99 0.44 -1.50
CA TYR A 58 -6.73 0.05 -2.70
C TYR A 58 -6.54 -1.43 -3.01
N THR A 59 -7.42 -1.93 -3.87
CA THR A 59 -7.34 -3.26 -4.46
C THR A 59 -6.89 -3.12 -5.91
N GLU A 60 -5.96 -3.94 -6.34
CA GLU A 60 -5.49 -4.01 -7.71
C GLU A 60 -6.31 -5.03 -8.50
N GLN A 61 -6.65 -4.66 -9.72
CA GLN A 61 -7.23 -5.58 -10.68
C GLN A 61 -6.19 -6.61 -11.11
N THR A 62 -6.59 -7.86 -11.17
CA THR A 62 -5.78 -8.94 -11.76
C THR A 62 -5.98 -8.96 -13.27
N VAL A 63 -4.89 -9.14 -13.99
CA VAL A 63 -4.87 -9.16 -15.46
C VAL A 63 -4.10 -10.36 -15.97
N VAL A 64 -4.46 -10.83 -17.18
CA VAL A 64 -3.65 -11.77 -17.93
C VAL A 64 -2.80 -11.03 -18.95
N VAL A 65 -1.49 -11.25 -18.92
CA VAL A 65 -0.50 -10.73 -19.88
C VAL A 65 -0.32 -11.74 -21.00
N VAL A 66 -0.43 -11.25 -22.23
CA VAL A 66 -0.41 -12.08 -23.44
C VAL A 66 0.36 -11.38 -24.57
N PRO A 67 0.87 -12.09 -25.58
CA PRO A 67 1.32 -11.51 -26.85
C PRO A 67 0.20 -10.70 -27.52
N ARG A 68 0.56 -9.65 -28.26
CA ARG A 68 -0.44 -8.79 -28.92
C ARG A 68 -1.28 -9.48 -29.99
N ASP A 69 -0.80 -10.57 -30.55
CA ASP A 69 -1.48 -11.41 -31.55
C ASP A 69 -2.21 -12.60 -30.93
N HIS A 70 -2.25 -12.71 -29.60
CA HIS A 70 -2.95 -13.77 -28.89
C HIS A 70 -4.48 -13.64 -29.05
N LEU A 71 -5.20 -14.77 -29.10
CA LEU A 71 -6.66 -14.81 -29.27
C LEU A 71 -7.41 -14.04 -28.18
N LEU A 72 -6.92 -14.05 -26.95
CA LEU A 72 -7.51 -13.32 -25.82
C LEU A 72 -7.51 -11.79 -26.01
N THR A 73 -6.81 -11.27 -27.00
CA THR A 73 -6.85 -9.83 -27.31
C THR A 73 -8.14 -9.41 -28.01
N ALA A 74 -8.91 -10.36 -28.54
CA ALA A 74 -10.18 -10.12 -29.22
C ALA A 74 -11.34 -9.77 -28.27
N VAL A 75 -11.17 -10.01 -26.95
CA VAL A 75 -12.15 -9.70 -25.92
C VAL A 75 -11.67 -8.58 -25.02
N ASP A 76 -12.60 -7.86 -24.38
CA ASP A 76 -12.26 -6.79 -23.45
C ASP A 76 -11.90 -7.33 -22.05
N GLU A 77 -12.43 -8.50 -21.69
CA GLU A 77 -12.25 -9.13 -20.39
C GLU A 77 -12.23 -10.66 -20.56
N VAL A 78 -11.38 -11.34 -19.80
CA VAL A 78 -11.13 -12.79 -19.87
C VAL A 78 -11.69 -13.46 -18.62
N SER A 79 -12.24 -14.67 -18.76
CA SER A 79 -12.62 -15.52 -17.63
C SER A 79 -11.56 -16.62 -17.40
N PRO A 80 -11.54 -17.28 -16.23
CA PRO A 80 -10.64 -18.42 -15.99
C PRO A 80 -10.83 -19.56 -17.00
N GLU A 81 -12.06 -19.76 -17.48
CA GLU A 81 -12.41 -20.79 -18.47
C GLU A 81 -11.77 -20.52 -19.83
N ASP A 82 -11.61 -19.24 -20.21
CA ASP A 82 -10.96 -18.85 -21.47
C ASP A 82 -9.46 -19.22 -21.49
N LEU A 83 -8.87 -19.48 -20.31
CA LEU A 83 -7.46 -19.88 -20.16
C LEU A 83 -7.27 -21.41 -20.16
N ALA A 84 -8.34 -22.21 -20.28
CA ALA A 84 -8.30 -23.67 -20.07
C ALA A 84 -7.26 -24.38 -20.95
N ASP A 85 -7.05 -23.89 -22.17
CA ASP A 85 -6.11 -24.46 -23.14
C ASP A 85 -4.73 -23.79 -23.12
N ASP A 86 -4.57 -22.67 -22.41
CA ASP A 86 -3.32 -21.94 -22.32
C ASP A 86 -2.40 -22.51 -21.24
N ILE A 87 -1.08 -22.42 -21.49
CA ILE A 87 -0.08 -22.64 -20.44
C ILE A 87 -0.02 -21.38 -19.58
N VAL A 88 -0.43 -21.48 -18.32
CA VAL A 88 -0.37 -20.35 -17.38
C VAL A 88 0.91 -20.46 -16.56
N LEU A 89 1.79 -19.46 -16.73
CA LEU A 89 3.05 -19.36 -16.03
C LEU A 89 2.80 -18.94 -14.58
N HIS A 90 3.42 -19.66 -13.64
CA HIS A 90 3.30 -19.41 -12.20
C HIS A 90 4.67 -19.12 -11.58
N PRO A 91 5.16 -17.88 -11.57
CA PRO A 91 6.48 -17.54 -11.04
C PRO A 91 6.58 -17.82 -9.53
N LEU A 92 7.82 -18.01 -9.05
CA LEU A 92 8.06 -18.29 -7.63
C LEU A 92 7.80 -17.08 -6.73
N ASP A 93 7.85 -15.87 -7.29
CA ASP A 93 7.56 -14.60 -6.64
C ASP A 93 6.10 -14.13 -6.85
N ASP A 94 5.18 -15.05 -7.24
CA ASP A 94 3.76 -14.72 -7.38
C ASP A 94 3.19 -14.18 -6.08
N VAL A 95 2.37 -13.14 -6.21
CA VAL A 95 1.76 -12.40 -5.08
C VAL A 95 0.24 -12.60 -4.99
N LEU A 96 -0.33 -13.44 -5.86
CA LEU A 96 -1.75 -13.78 -5.85
C LEU A 96 -1.97 -15.07 -5.06
N ASP A 97 -3.05 -15.09 -4.28
CA ASP A 97 -3.45 -16.27 -3.50
C ASP A 97 -4.44 -17.13 -4.30
N TRP A 98 -3.98 -18.24 -4.83
CA TRP A 98 -4.73 -19.13 -5.67
C TRP A 98 -5.41 -20.25 -4.87
N GLU A 99 -6.36 -19.91 -4.00
CA GLU A 99 -7.09 -20.90 -3.18
C GLU A 99 -7.71 -22.04 -3.99
N ARG A 100 -8.16 -21.78 -5.22
CA ARG A 100 -8.80 -22.75 -6.12
C ARG A 100 -7.84 -23.34 -7.16
N GLY A 101 -6.55 -23.02 -7.06
CA GLY A 101 -5.56 -23.37 -8.06
C GLY A 101 -5.52 -22.38 -9.24
N LEU A 102 -4.42 -22.42 -9.97
CA LEU A 102 -4.19 -21.58 -11.15
C LEU A 102 -5.13 -22.02 -12.31
N PRO A 103 -5.74 -21.08 -13.06
CA PRO A 103 -6.51 -21.44 -14.25
C PRO A 103 -5.57 -21.97 -15.35
N GLY A 104 -6.13 -22.71 -16.31
CA GLY A 104 -5.39 -23.24 -17.45
C GLY A 104 -4.46 -24.39 -17.13
N ARG A 105 -3.48 -24.63 -17.99
CA ARG A 105 -2.52 -25.72 -17.87
C ARG A 105 -1.23 -25.23 -17.20
N PRO A 106 -0.67 -25.97 -16.24
CA PRO A 106 0.57 -25.57 -15.60
C PRO A 106 1.75 -25.68 -16.58
N ALA A 107 2.73 -24.77 -16.46
CA ALA A 107 4.03 -24.93 -17.11
C ALA A 107 4.82 -26.11 -16.50
N LEU A 108 5.75 -26.68 -17.26
CA LEU A 108 6.63 -27.75 -16.78
C LEU A 108 7.49 -27.29 -15.58
N GLU A 109 7.95 -26.07 -15.64
CA GLU A 109 8.76 -25.45 -14.59
C GLU A 109 8.20 -24.06 -14.23
N ARG A 110 8.31 -23.69 -12.97
CA ARG A 110 7.95 -22.36 -12.51
C ARG A 110 9.08 -21.39 -12.80
N PRO A 111 8.81 -20.25 -13.48
CA PRO A 111 9.80 -19.18 -13.64
C PRO A 111 10.27 -18.65 -12.28
N ALA A 112 11.56 -18.32 -12.18
CA ALA A 112 12.11 -17.83 -10.92
C ALA A 112 11.48 -16.50 -10.46
N THR A 113 11.14 -15.63 -11.41
CA THR A 113 10.55 -14.31 -11.13
C THR A 113 9.46 -13.96 -12.14
N THR A 114 8.61 -13.00 -11.76
CA THR A 114 7.63 -12.37 -12.66
C THR A 114 8.30 -11.80 -13.92
N ALA A 115 9.49 -11.20 -13.78
CA ALA A 115 10.26 -10.70 -14.93
C ALA A 115 10.63 -11.83 -15.90
N ASN A 116 11.11 -12.99 -15.41
CA ASN A 116 11.40 -14.15 -16.25
C ASN A 116 10.13 -14.70 -16.91
N ALA A 117 9.00 -14.71 -16.18
CA ALA A 117 7.73 -15.13 -16.75
C ALA A 117 7.30 -14.22 -17.93
N VAL A 118 7.48 -12.91 -17.81
CA VAL A 118 7.19 -11.94 -18.87
C VAL A 118 8.02 -12.22 -20.13
N GLU A 119 9.30 -12.58 -19.98
CA GLU A 119 10.14 -12.97 -21.14
C GLU A 119 9.63 -14.24 -21.81
N LEU A 120 9.16 -15.22 -21.02
CA LEU A 120 8.56 -16.46 -21.57
C LEU A 120 7.24 -16.18 -22.30
N VAL A 121 6.41 -15.25 -21.80
CA VAL A 121 5.19 -14.81 -22.52
C VAL A 121 5.57 -14.17 -23.85
N ALA A 122 6.60 -13.32 -23.87
CA ALA A 122 7.09 -12.69 -25.10
C ALA A 122 7.66 -13.72 -26.11
N ALA A 123 8.19 -14.84 -25.62
CA ALA A 123 8.63 -15.96 -26.45
C ALA A 123 7.48 -16.89 -26.90
N GLY A 124 6.22 -16.59 -26.54
CA GLY A 124 5.05 -17.39 -26.93
C GLY A 124 4.92 -18.73 -26.18
N ILE A 125 5.56 -18.89 -25.03
CA ILE A 125 5.55 -20.15 -24.26
C ILE A 125 4.26 -20.32 -23.45
N GLY A 126 3.59 -19.21 -23.10
CA GLY A 126 2.36 -19.23 -22.34
C GLY A 126 1.85 -17.82 -22.03
N VAL A 127 0.94 -17.74 -21.08
CA VAL A 127 0.35 -16.49 -20.58
C VAL A 127 0.69 -16.30 -19.09
N LEU A 128 0.60 -15.08 -18.58
CA LEU A 128 0.94 -14.77 -17.19
C LEU A 128 -0.18 -14.00 -16.52
N VAL A 129 -0.63 -14.46 -15.35
CA VAL A 129 -1.63 -13.76 -14.55
C VAL A 129 -0.94 -13.03 -13.40
N VAL A 130 -1.15 -11.70 -13.31
CA VAL A 130 -0.51 -10.84 -12.31
C VAL A 130 -1.41 -9.65 -11.95
N PRO A 131 -1.18 -8.98 -10.81
CA PRO A 131 -1.76 -7.66 -10.55
C PRO A 131 -1.34 -6.64 -11.62
N LEU A 132 -2.23 -5.72 -11.94
CA LEU A 132 -2.03 -4.71 -12.98
C LEU A 132 -0.75 -3.89 -12.81
N SER A 133 -0.32 -3.61 -11.57
CA SER A 133 0.93 -2.87 -11.34
C SER A 133 2.16 -3.64 -11.82
N LEU A 134 2.20 -4.96 -11.67
CA LEU A 134 3.30 -5.80 -12.15
C LEU A 134 3.29 -5.90 -13.68
N ALA A 135 2.12 -6.02 -14.32
CA ALA A 135 2.01 -5.96 -15.78
C ALA A 135 2.53 -4.62 -16.35
N ARG A 136 2.32 -3.52 -15.62
CA ARG A 136 2.84 -2.20 -15.99
C ARG A 136 4.33 -2.04 -15.71
N LEU A 137 4.82 -2.58 -14.61
CA LEU A 137 6.24 -2.55 -14.23
C LEU A 137 7.11 -3.26 -15.26
N HIS A 138 6.63 -4.42 -15.73
CA HIS A 138 7.32 -5.25 -16.73
C HIS A 138 6.77 -5.04 -18.16
N HIS A 139 6.30 -3.81 -18.45
CA HIS A 139 5.71 -3.50 -19.74
C HIS A 139 6.69 -3.75 -20.90
N ARG A 140 6.18 -4.44 -21.94
CA ARG A 140 6.88 -4.66 -23.22
C ARG A 140 5.98 -4.23 -24.40
N LYS A 141 6.59 -3.79 -25.50
CA LYS A 141 5.85 -3.32 -26.68
C LYS A 141 5.12 -4.46 -27.43
N ASP A 142 5.65 -5.66 -27.34
CA ASP A 142 5.14 -6.89 -27.97
C ASP A 142 4.05 -7.58 -27.16
N LEU A 143 3.85 -7.16 -25.90
CA LEU A 143 2.83 -7.69 -25.03
C LEU A 143 1.68 -6.71 -24.81
N THR A 144 0.57 -7.26 -24.34
CA THR A 144 -0.60 -6.53 -23.86
C THR A 144 -1.22 -7.28 -22.69
N TYR A 145 -2.28 -6.73 -22.08
CA TYR A 145 -3.01 -7.43 -21.03
C TYR A 145 -4.52 -7.24 -21.16
N ARG A 146 -5.27 -8.16 -20.54
CA ARG A 146 -6.73 -8.09 -20.36
C ARG A 146 -7.10 -8.32 -18.91
N PRO A 147 -8.13 -7.65 -18.40
CA PRO A 147 -8.71 -7.96 -17.09
C PRO A 147 -9.09 -9.43 -17.00
N LEU A 148 -8.81 -10.07 -15.87
CA LEU A 148 -9.24 -11.43 -15.58
C LEU A 148 -10.35 -11.40 -14.53
N LYS A 149 -11.54 -11.92 -14.86
CA LYS A 149 -12.67 -12.08 -13.95
C LYS A 149 -12.40 -13.15 -12.90
N ASP A 150 -13.09 -13.06 -11.78
CA ASP A 150 -13.12 -14.09 -10.73
C ASP A 150 -11.72 -14.57 -10.29
N ALA A 151 -10.69 -13.75 -10.55
CA ALA A 151 -9.33 -13.99 -10.13
C ALA A 151 -9.07 -13.43 -8.71
N PRO A 152 -8.08 -13.98 -7.98
CA PRO A 152 -7.65 -13.41 -6.72
C PRO A 152 -7.26 -11.94 -6.88
N GLU A 153 -7.71 -11.11 -5.94
CA GLU A 153 -7.37 -9.70 -5.91
C GLU A 153 -6.13 -9.44 -5.05
N SER A 154 -5.32 -8.48 -5.44
CA SER A 154 -4.19 -8.02 -4.66
C SER A 154 -4.50 -6.71 -3.97
N ARG A 155 -4.63 -6.71 -2.64
CA ARG A 155 -4.87 -5.52 -1.84
C ARG A 155 -3.56 -4.91 -1.38
N VAL A 156 -3.42 -3.60 -1.57
CA VAL A 156 -2.24 -2.83 -1.17
C VAL A 156 -2.57 -1.97 0.05
N ALA A 157 -1.65 -1.95 1.01
CA ALA A 157 -1.75 -1.17 2.23
C ALA A 157 -0.50 -0.31 2.42
N LEU A 158 -0.64 0.84 3.09
CA LEU A 158 0.46 1.51 3.74
C LEU A 158 0.73 0.78 5.06
N SER A 159 1.97 0.34 5.26
CA SER A 159 2.38 -0.42 6.43
C SER A 159 3.67 0.14 7.03
N TRP A 160 3.81 0.01 8.33
CA TRP A 160 4.98 0.44 9.11
C TRP A 160 5.12 -0.44 10.35
N PRO A 161 6.32 -0.51 10.98
CA PRO A 161 6.49 -1.24 12.24
C PRO A 161 5.63 -0.62 13.36
N GLU A 162 4.85 -1.44 14.05
CA GLU A 162 3.97 -1.00 15.15
C GLU A 162 4.75 -0.22 16.22
N ALA A 163 5.93 -0.73 16.59
CA ALA A 163 6.79 -0.14 17.61
C ALA A 163 7.50 1.14 17.17
N ALA A 164 7.48 1.48 15.87
CA ALA A 164 8.19 2.62 15.29
C ALA A 164 7.24 3.65 14.67
N THR A 165 6.06 3.85 15.26
CA THR A 165 5.13 4.91 14.87
C THR A 165 5.68 6.26 15.33
N THR A 166 6.49 6.91 14.48
CA THR A 166 7.08 8.22 14.72
C THR A 166 6.15 9.35 14.25
N ASP A 167 6.40 10.60 14.69
CA ASP A 167 5.67 11.77 14.18
C ASP A 167 5.76 11.88 12.66
N GLN A 168 6.89 11.52 12.07
CA GLN A 168 7.09 11.51 10.61
C GLN A 168 6.21 10.48 9.90
N VAL A 169 6.11 9.28 10.47
CA VAL A 169 5.20 8.23 9.96
C VAL A 169 3.75 8.69 10.07
N GLU A 170 3.35 9.32 11.18
CA GLU A 170 2.00 9.87 11.34
C GLU A 170 1.69 10.99 10.33
N ASP A 171 2.65 11.87 10.07
CA ASP A 171 2.51 12.93 9.07
C ASP A 171 2.39 12.35 7.67
N PHE A 172 3.17 11.31 7.34
CA PHE A 172 3.05 10.61 6.07
C PHE A 172 1.69 9.92 5.91
N ILE A 173 1.19 9.26 6.94
CA ILE A 173 -0.17 8.69 6.98
C ILE A 173 -1.21 9.79 6.69
N GLY A 174 -1.01 10.97 7.30
CA GLY A 174 -1.87 12.14 7.05
C GLY A 174 -1.89 12.56 5.58
N ILE A 175 -0.72 12.59 4.92
CA ILE A 175 -0.59 12.92 3.50
C ILE A 175 -1.27 11.87 2.62
N VAL A 176 -1.03 10.58 2.89
CA VAL A 176 -1.63 9.46 2.15
C VAL A 176 -3.16 9.49 2.23
N ARG A 177 -3.71 9.82 3.42
CA ARG A 177 -5.15 9.99 3.66
C ARG A 177 -5.73 11.31 3.13
N GLY A 178 -4.91 12.17 2.53
CA GLY A 178 -5.36 13.45 1.97
C GLY A 178 -5.67 14.53 3.01
N ARG A 179 -5.12 14.45 4.24
CA ARG A 179 -5.30 15.49 5.25
C ARG A 179 -4.60 16.78 4.80
N THR A 180 -5.32 17.89 4.86
CA THR A 180 -4.74 19.22 4.61
C THR A 180 -4.03 19.74 5.87
N VAL A 181 -3.08 20.69 5.70
CA VAL A 181 -2.29 21.30 6.79
C VAL A 181 -3.19 21.88 7.91
N ASN A 182 -4.41 22.30 7.59
CA ASN A 182 -5.36 22.87 8.54
C ASN A 182 -6.08 21.82 9.42
N SER A 183 -5.90 20.53 9.18
CA SER A 183 -6.51 19.44 9.96
C SER A 183 -5.69 19.06 11.22
N THR A 184 -4.59 19.74 11.49
CA THR A 184 -3.68 19.45 12.62
C THR A 184 -4.14 20.09 13.94
N ARG A 185 -5.32 20.68 14.03
CA ARG A 185 -5.87 21.33 15.24
C ARG A 185 -6.32 20.37 16.35
N GLY A 186 -5.90 19.13 16.35
CA GLY A 186 -6.26 18.12 17.36
C GLY A 186 -5.10 17.57 18.17
N ARG A 187 -3.87 18.06 18.01
CA ARG A 187 -2.77 17.68 18.89
C ARG A 187 -2.86 18.52 20.16
N THR A 188 -3.48 17.97 21.19
CA THR A 188 -3.53 18.55 22.55
C THR A 188 -2.10 18.77 23.02
N GLN A 189 -1.71 20.03 23.16
CA GLN A 189 -0.54 20.41 23.94
C GLN A 189 -0.74 19.84 25.36
N ALA A 190 0.01 18.82 25.73
CA ALA A 190 0.19 18.45 27.11
C ALA A 190 0.97 19.60 27.76
N GLY A 191 0.24 20.49 28.45
CA GLY A 191 0.76 21.69 29.04
C GLY A 191 1.63 21.41 30.23
N THR A 192 2.78 22.07 30.23
CA THR A 192 3.60 22.33 31.38
C THR A 192 3.02 23.52 32.16
N GLY A 193 3.01 23.41 33.49
CA GLY A 193 3.10 24.56 34.36
C GLY A 193 1.86 24.89 35.19
N GLY A 194 1.63 24.12 36.24
CA GLY A 194 0.91 24.57 37.39
C GLY A 194 1.76 25.60 38.17
N LYS A 195 1.19 26.77 38.39
CA LYS A 195 1.69 27.71 39.39
C LYS A 195 0.62 27.84 40.49
N PRO A 196 0.95 27.69 41.78
CA PRO A 196 -0.06 27.76 42.83
C PRO A 196 -0.49 29.23 43.07
N ALA A 197 -1.79 29.45 43.12
CA ALA A 197 -2.32 30.74 43.53
C ALA A 197 -2.39 30.82 45.04
N GLU A 198 -1.74 31.84 45.57
CA GLU A 198 -1.79 32.28 46.96
C GLU A 198 -3.20 32.62 47.44
N ARG A 199 -3.48 32.12 48.62
CA ARG A 199 -4.65 32.40 49.43
C ARG A 199 -4.47 33.79 50.07
N LYS A 200 -5.28 34.79 49.73
CA LYS A 200 -5.46 35.99 50.54
C LYS A 200 -6.76 35.92 51.32
N THR A 201 -6.62 35.76 52.61
CA THR A 201 -7.63 36.02 53.63
C THR A 201 -7.79 37.54 53.79
N GLY A 202 -9.00 38.01 53.78
CA GLY A 202 -9.34 39.39 54.12
C GLY A 202 -10.76 39.46 54.68
N ALA A 203 -10.79 39.69 55.96
CA ALA A 203 -11.99 39.82 56.81
C ALA A 203 -12.63 41.20 56.76
N GLY A 204 -13.86 41.26 57.14
CA GLY A 204 -14.59 42.50 57.56
C GLY A 204 -15.70 42.89 56.56
N GLY A 205 -16.89 43.10 56.93
CA GLY A 205 -17.57 43.39 58.14
C GLY A 205 -18.81 44.29 57.84
N LYS A 206 -19.91 43.93 58.44
CA LYS A 206 -21.05 44.80 58.83
C LYS A 206 -21.98 45.43 57.80
N SER A 207 -23.23 45.01 57.84
CA SER A 207 -24.40 45.61 58.53
C SER A 207 -25.23 46.62 57.73
N GLY A 208 -26.54 46.44 57.81
CA GLY A 208 -27.54 47.50 57.65
C GLY A 208 -28.70 47.04 56.75
N ALA A 209 -29.69 46.51 57.24
CA ALA A 209 -30.96 47.00 57.79
C ALA A 209 -31.81 47.83 56.80
N GLY A 210 -33.02 47.36 56.60
CA GLY A 210 -34.18 48.24 56.51
C GLY A 210 -35.09 48.08 55.31
N ARG A 211 -36.22 47.49 55.61
CA ARG A 211 -37.59 47.99 55.33
C ARG A 211 -37.89 48.42 53.86
N THR A 212 -38.88 47.93 53.24
CA THR A 212 -40.33 47.83 53.46
C THR A 212 -40.90 46.79 52.61
#